data_e5e556dd52b23e3ca0b23b6dacedce3e
#
_entry.id   e5e556dd52b23e3ca0b23b6dacedce3e
#
_cell.length_a   1.000
_cell.length_b   1.000
_cell.length_c   1.000
_cell.angle_alpha   90.00
_cell.angle_beta   90.00
_cell.angle_gamma   90.00
#
_symmetry.space_group_name_H-M   'P 1'
#
loop_
_entity.id
_entity.type
_entity.pdbx_description
1 polymer ?
#
loop_
_entity_poly.entity_id
_entity_poly.type
_entity_poly.pdbx_seq_one_letter_code
_entity_poly.pdbx_strand_id
1 'polypeptide(L)'
;MLRTLTALVALALAHGPPAADPVVHWRHSTSLGRPDHGSLVNGVQLPAEGITFFTWDPVLLRSPDRGSRRWGNDRLVRMVQEVVGEYWLENPDAPRVCIGDLSRRHGGDFQPKHASHQNGLDVDVYYPRLDRRERPPIRPAQIDRPLAQDLVNRFIAAGATRIFVGPNTHLKGPRRIVQVLVLHDNHMHVRIAGP
;
A
#
# COMPACT_ATOMS: atom_id res chain seq x y z
N MET A 1 45.31 41.87 19.82
CA MET A 1 44.76 40.55 19.54
C MET A 1 43.27 40.69 19.30
N LEU A 2 42.86 40.73 18.03
CA LEU A 2 41.45 40.89 17.61
C LEU A 2 40.90 39.48 17.37
N ARG A 3 39.87 39.06 18.15
CA ARG A 3 39.15 37.79 17.95
C ARG A 3 37.98 38.05 16.98
N THR A 4 38.09 37.54 15.79
CA THR A 4 37.00 37.51 14.80
C THR A 4 35.96 36.47 15.21
N LEU A 5 34.75 36.90 15.56
CA LEU A 5 33.58 36.03 15.74
C LEU A 5 33.00 35.68 14.36
N THR A 6 33.11 34.45 13.94
CA THR A 6 32.43 33.93 12.76
C THR A 6 31.02 33.52 13.14
N ALA A 7 30.03 34.29 12.71
CA ALA A 7 28.62 33.90 12.91
C ALA A 7 28.23 32.83 11.89
N LEU A 8 27.88 31.62 12.38
CA LEU A 8 27.24 30.58 11.56
C LEU A 8 25.75 30.96 11.37
N VAL A 9 25.41 31.38 10.16
CA VAL A 9 24.01 31.54 9.76
C VAL A 9 23.47 30.14 9.39
N ALA A 10 22.66 29.56 10.28
CA ALA A 10 21.92 28.35 9.98
C ALA A 10 20.80 28.69 8.99
N LEU A 11 20.93 28.21 7.76
CA LEU A 11 19.90 28.31 6.73
C LEU A 11 18.80 27.31 7.07
N ALA A 12 17.75 27.75 7.76
CA ALA A 12 16.53 26.97 7.95
C ALA A 12 15.86 26.81 6.57
N LEU A 13 15.93 25.62 6.00
CA LEU A 13 15.12 25.25 4.86
C LEU A 13 13.66 25.33 5.29
N ALA A 14 12.95 26.35 4.81
CA ALA A 14 11.52 26.48 4.99
C ALA A 14 10.84 25.32 4.23
N HIS A 15 10.51 24.24 4.94
CA HIS A 15 9.57 23.26 4.45
C HIS A 15 8.22 23.98 4.40
N GLY A 16 7.65 24.08 3.20
CA GLY A 16 6.28 24.56 3.03
C GLY A 16 5.31 23.71 3.88
N PRO A 17 4.11 24.21 4.17
CA PRO A 17 3.12 23.42 4.91
C PRO A 17 2.95 22.07 4.22
N PRO A 18 2.84 20.95 4.99
CA PRO A 18 2.62 19.65 4.42
C PRO A 18 1.39 19.71 3.52
N ALA A 19 1.50 19.18 2.31
CA ALA A 19 0.36 19.11 1.40
C ALA A 19 -0.78 18.39 2.12
N ALA A 20 -1.98 18.96 2.11
CA ALA A 20 -3.15 18.32 2.71
C ALA A 20 -3.37 16.96 2.00
N ASP A 21 -3.80 15.95 2.77
CA ASP A 21 -4.17 14.67 2.18
C ASP A 21 -5.27 14.88 1.11
N PRO A 22 -5.13 14.24 -0.05
CA PRO A 22 -6.11 14.39 -1.12
C PRO A 22 -7.48 13.87 -0.70
N VAL A 23 -8.52 14.62 -1.06
CA VAL A 23 -9.91 14.30 -0.68
C VAL A 23 -10.36 12.98 -1.32
N VAL A 24 -10.82 12.03 -0.50
CA VAL A 24 -11.46 10.81 -0.96
C VAL A 24 -12.97 11.01 -1.10
N HIS A 25 -13.51 10.74 -2.26
CA HIS A 25 -14.96 10.77 -2.49
C HIS A 25 -15.60 9.46 -2.01
N TRP A 26 -15.99 9.43 -0.74
CA TRP A 26 -16.59 8.27 -0.10
C TRP A 26 -17.97 7.94 -0.67
N ARG A 27 -18.21 6.64 -0.89
CA ARG A 27 -19.50 6.09 -1.33
C ARG A 27 -19.70 4.76 -0.63
N HIS A 28 -20.92 4.34 -0.44
CA HIS A 28 -21.19 2.97 -0.01
C HIS A 28 -21.03 2.04 -1.21
N SER A 29 -20.05 1.16 -1.14
CA SER A 29 -19.69 0.25 -2.23
C SER A 29 -20.30 -1.14 -2.02
N THR A 30 -20.60 -1.82 -3.13
CA THR A 30 -21.02 -3.23 -3.11
C THR A 30 -20.10 -4.05 -3.97
N SER A 31 -19.48 -5.07 -3.37
CA SER A 31 -18.69 -6.09 -4.06
C SER A 31 -19.60 -7.26 -4.43
N LEU A 32 -19.62 -7.65 -5.69
CA LEU A 32 -20.43 -8.75 -6.20
C LEU A 32 -19.54 -9.88 -6.70
N GLY A 33 -20.00 -11.11 -6.52
CA GLY A 33 -19.28 -12.30 -6.98
C GLY A 33 -18.00 -12.57 -6.20
N ARG A 34 -17.07 -13.26 -6.84
CA ARG A 34 -15.78 -13.67 -6.25
C ARG A 34 -14.66 -12.73 -6.67
N PRO A 35 -13.54 -12.71 -5.93
CA PRO A 35 -12.38 -11.88 -6.31
C PRO A 35 -11.79 -12.18 -7.69
N ASP A 36 -11.96 -13.40 -8.19
CA ASP A 36 -11.51 -13.90 -9.50
C ASP A 36 -12.62 -13.92 -10.56
N HIS A 37 -13.85 -13.61 -10.19
CA HIS A 37 -15.01 -13.50 -11.08
C HIS A 37 -16.09 -12.63 -10.42
N GLY A 38 -15.89 -11.31 -10.50
CA GLY A 38 -16.76 -10.39 -9.77
C GLY A 38 -16.82 -9.00 -10.38
N SER A 39 -17.56 -8.14 -9.71
CA SER A 39 -17.72 -6.74 -10.07
C SER A 39 -17.81 -5.85 -8.83
N LEU A 40 -17.69 -4.55 -9.05
CA LEU A 40 -17.70 -3.52 -8.01
C LEU A 40 -18.71 -2.43 -8.37
N VAL A 41 -19.69 -2.19 -7.50
CA VAL A 41 -20.66 -1.10 -7.63
C VAL A 41 -20.25 0.04 -6.71
N ASN A 42 -20.31 1.28 -7.18
CA ASN A 42 -19.94 2.48 -6.44
C ASN A 42 -18.52 2.41 -5.82
N GLY A 43 -17.55 1.87 -6.55
CA GLY A 43 -16.17 1.80 -6.08
C GLY A 43 -15.64 3.16 -5.63
N VAL A 44 -14.79 3.14 -4.59
CA VAL A 44 -14.05 4.30 -4.08
C VAL A 44 -12.65 4.29 -4.66
N GLN A 45 -12.18 5.43 -5.14
CA GLN A 45 -10.84 5.56 -5.66
C GLN A 45 -9.86 5.95 -4.56
N LEU A 46 -8.81 5.15 -4.39
CA LEU A 46 -7.66 5.54 -3.57
C LEU A 46 -6.92 6.71 -4.27
N PRO A 47 -6.55 7.78 -3.57
CA PRO A 47 -5.72 8.85 -4.13
C PRO A 47 -4.42 8.31 -4.74
N ALA A 48 -3.80 9.09 -5.62
CA ALA A 48 -2.53 8.74 -6.24
C ALA A 48 -1.39 8.59 -5.21
N GLU A 49 -1.43 9.45 -4.21
CA GLU A 49 -0.53 9.47 -3.06
C GLU A 49 -1.17 10.22 -1.90
N GLY A 50 -0.60 10.11 -0.72
CA GLY A 50 -0.92 10.85 0.50
C GLY A 50 0.34 11.09 1.32
N ILE A 51 0.19 11.63 2.52
CA ILE A 51 1.31 11.87 3.44
C ILE A 51 2.00 10.56 3.83
N THR A 52 1.23 9.47 3.98
CA THR A 52 1.69 8.19 4.52
C THR A 52 1.94 7.10 3.48
N PHE A 53 1.51 7.32 2.24
CA PHE A 53 1.62 6.35 1.16
C PHE A 53 1.82 7.01 -0.22
N PHE A 54 2.31 6.22 -1.15
CA PHE A 54 2.31 6.50 -2.59
C PHE A 54 1.83 5.26 -3.36
N THR A 55 1.40 5.44 -4.61
CA THR A 55 0.95 4.30 -5.42
C THR A 55 1.94 3.97 -6.54
N TRP A 56 1.96 2.71 -6.96
CA TRP A 56 2.91 2.19 -7.95
C TRP A 56 2.20 1.37 -9.03
N ASP A 57 2.42 1.74 -10.29
CA ASP A 57 1.93 0.98 -11.45
C ASP A 57 2.92 -0.15 -11.80
N PRO A 58 2.53 -1.44 -11.61
CA PRO A 58 3.42 -2.57 -11.88
C PRO A 58 3.61 -2.86 -13.38
N VAL A 59 2.81 -2.27 -14.24
CA VAL A 59 2.92 -2.44 -15.71
C VAL A 59 3.82 -1.37 -16.30
N LEU A 60 3.63 -0.11 -15.88
CA LEU A 60 4.44 1.03 -16.34
C LEU A 60 5.71 1.23 -15.52
N LEU A 61 5.87 0.50 -14.41
CA LEU A 61 7.03 0.55 -13.49
C LEU A 61 7.32 1.97 -12.98
N ARG A 62 6.27 2.70 -12.60
CA ARG A 62 6.39 4.09 -12.11
C ARG A 62 5.33 4.42 -11.05
N SER A 63 5.57 5.46 -10.30
CA SER A 63 4.59 6.19 -9.47
C SER A 63 4.07 7.42 -10.24
N PRO A 64 2.80 7.81 -10.06
CA PRO A 64 1.76 7.04 -9.38
C PRO A 64 1.18 5.92 -10.24
N ASP A 65 0.44 4.99 -9.62
CA ASP A 65 -0.36 4.02 -10.34
C ASP A 65 -1.49 4.71 -11.12
N ARG A 66 -1.90 4.09 -12.23
CA ARG A 66 -2.99 4.60 -13.08
C ARG A 66 -4.29 4.74 -12.32
N GLY A 67 -5.02 5.82 -12.55
CA GLY A 67 -6.32 6.04 -11.93
C GLY A 67 -7.34 4.93 -12.16
N SER A 68 -7.19 4.16 -13.24
CA SER A 68 -8.04 3.02 -13.57
C SER A 68 -7.81 1.77 -12.71
N ARG A 69 -6.71 1.71 -11.94
CA ARG A 69 -6.31 0.54 -11.15
C ARG A 69 -6.38 0.75 -9.62
N ARG A 70 -6.81 1.92 -9.18
CA ARG A 70 -6.85 2.35 -7.78
C ARG A 70 -8.26 2.38 -7.18
N TRP A 71 -9.18 1.54 -7.67
CA TRP A 71 -10.56 1.47 -7.21
C TRP A 71 -10.76 0.28 -6.27
N GLY A 72 -11.44 0.49 -5.16
CA GLY A 72 -11.73 -0.56 -4.20
C GLY A 72 -13.12 -0.42 -3.59
N ASN A 73 -13.53 -1.43 -2.85
CA ASN A 73 -14.65 -1.32 -1.93
C ASN A 73 -14.29 -0.26 -0.86
N ASP A 74 -15.27 0.50 -0.41
CA ASP A 74 -15.03 1.58 0.57
C ASP A 74 -14.39 1.08 1.87
N ARG A 75 -14.75 -0.13 2.34
CA ARG A 75 -14.13 -0.75 3.51
C ARG A 75 -12.65 -1.08 3.28
N LEU A 76 -12.30 -1.56 2.06
CA LEU A 76 -10.91 -1.82 1.71
C LEU A 76 -10.09 -0.54 1.68
N VAL A 77 -10.62 0.51 1.03
CA VAL A 77 -9.90 1.79 0.93
C VAL A 77 -9.72 2.43 2.32
N ARG A 78 -10.73 2.35 3.22
CA ARG A 78 -10.59 2.79 4.61
C ARG A 78 -9.52 2.00 5.34
N MET A 79 -9.56 0.66 5.29
CA MET A 79 -8.55 -0.18 5.92
C MET A 79 -7.13 0.17 5.45
N VAL A 80 -6.93 0.38 4.15
CA VAL A 80 -5.62 0.77 3.61
C VAL A 80 -5.16 2.08 4.25
N GLN A 81 -6.00 3.12 4.27
CA GLN A 81 -5.64 4.43 4.83
C GLN A 81 -5.38 4.36 6.34
N GLU A 82 -6.20 3.62 7.09
CA GLU A 82 -6.02 3.41 8.53
C GLU A 82 -4.69 2.70 8.81
N VAL A 83 -4.44 1.57 8.16
CA VAL A 83 -3.21 0.79 8.34
C VAL A 83 -1.95 1.59 8.00
N VAL A 84 -1.94 2.32 6.87
CA VAL A 84 -0.76 3.11 6.51
C VAL A 84 -0.57 4.33 7.40
N GLY A 85 -1.66 4.90 7.93
CA GLY A 85 -1.64 5.97 8.90
C GLY A 85 -1.03 5.53 10.23
N GLU A 86 -1.51 4.43 10.81
CA GLU A 86 -0.97 3.83 12.03
C GLU A 86 0.50 3.42 11.86
N TYR A 87 0.82 2.76 10.74
CA TYR A 87 2.20 2.38 10.41
C TYR A 87 3.13 3.58 10.41
N TRP A 88 2.73 4.69 9.79
CA TRP A 88 3.50 5.93 9.74
C TRP A 88 3.74 6.54 11.12
N LEU A 89 2.71 6.58 11.95
CA LEU A 89 2.81 7.14 13.31
C LEU A 89 3.78 6.35 14.20
N GLU A 90 3.80 5.03 14.07
CA GLU A 90 4.64 4.17 14.90
C GLU A 90 6.04 3.91 14.32
N ASN A 91 6.25 4.23 13.04
CA ASN A 91 7.53 4.07 12.35
C ASN A 91 7.96 5.40 11.68
N PRO A 92 8.28 6.45 12.44
CA PRO A 92 8.51 7.79 11.89
C PRO A 92 9.69 7.87 10.90
N ASP A 93 10.66 6.96 11.00
CA ASP A 93 11.80 6.86 10.09
C ASP A 93 11.56 5.93 8.89
N ALA A 94 10.39 5.31 8.80
CA ALA A 94 10.08 4.43 7.69
C ALA A 94 9.75 5.24 6.40
N PRO A 95 9.98 4.67 5.21
CA PRO A 95 9.48 5.30 3.98
C PRO A 95 7.95 5.22 3.93
N ARG A 96 7.31 6.08 3.14
CA ARG A 96 5.88 5.96 2.84
C ARG A 96 5.56 4.55 2.31
N VAL A 97 4.38 4.04 2.65
CA VAL A 97 3.95 2.71 2.19
C VAL A 97 3.63 2.75 0.69
N CYS A 98 4.18 1.80 -0.04
CA CYS A 98 3.93 1.66 -1.48
C CYS A 98 2.69 0.79 -1.73
N ILE A 99 1.62 1.37 -2.24
CA ILE A 99 0.38 0.68 -2.60
C ILE A 99 0.38 0.38 -4.10
N GLY A 100 0.13 -0.85 -4.46
CA GLY A 100 -0.03 -1.31 -5.83
C GLY A 100 -1.49 -1.31 -6.28
N ASP A 101 -1.83 -2.33 -7.06
CA ASP A 101 -3.15 -2.49 -7.65
C ASP A 101 -4.25 -2.76 -6.60
N LEU A 102 -5.41 -2.15 -6.79
CA LEU A 102 -6.65 -2.50 -6.10
C LEU A 102 -7.60 -3.22 -7.08
N SER A 103 -8.40 -2.46 -7.81
CA SER A 103 -9.34 -2.96 -8.80
C SER A 103 -9.61 -1.89 -9.86
N ARG A 104 -10.49 -2.21 -10.81
CA ARG A 104 -11.08 -1.24 -11.74
C ARG A 104 -12.33 -0.59 -11.12
N ARG A 105 -12.75 0.56 -11.68
CA ARG A 105 -13.91 1.32 -11.18
C ARG A 105 -15.17 0.48 -10.99
N HIS A 106 -15.39 -0.47 -11.90
CA HIS A 106 -16.56 -1.36 -11.88
C HIS A 106 -16.18 -2.83 -11.62
N GLY A 107 -14.94 -3.09 -11.22
CA GLY A 107 -14.42 -4.44 -11.11
C GLY A 107 -14.25 -5.12 -12.48
N GLY A 108 -14.48 -6.44 -12.53
CA GLY A 108 -14.33 -7.25 -13.72
C GLY A 108 -12.88 -7.62 -14.01
N ASP A 109 -12.62 -8.21 -15.17
CA ASP A 109 -11.32 -8.73 -15.56
C ASP A 109 -10.19 -7.71 -15.34
N PHE A 110 -9.13 -8.14 -14.66
CA PHE A 110 -8.05 -7.28 -14.21
C PHE A 110 -6.69 -7.64 -14.85
N GLN A 111 -6.71 -7.98 -16.11
CA GLN A 111 -5.50 -8.27 -16.86
C GLN A 111 -4.66 -7.01 -17.20
N PRO A 112 -3.37 -7.16 -17.47
CA PRO A 112 -2.55 -8.36 -17.29
C PRO A 112 -2.08 -8.58 -15.86
N LYS A 113 -1.64 -9.79 -15.53
CA LYS A 113 -0.92 -10.21 -14.30
C LYS A 113 -1.76 -10.53 -13.07
N HIS A 114 -3.07 -10.34 -13.06
CA HIS A 114 -3.90 -10.63 -11.90
C HIS A 114 -4.99 -11.65 -12.21
N ALA A 115 -5.06 -12.70 -11.39
CA ALA A 115 -6.16 -13.66 -11.41
C ALA A 115 -7.35 -13.23 -10.54
N SER A 116 -7.17 -12.17 -9.74
CA SER A 116 -8.18 -11.63 -8.82
C SER A 116 -8.31 -10.11 -8.96
N HIS A 117 -8.61 -9.36 -7.90
CA HIS A 117 -8.88 -7.92 -7.92
C HIS A 117 -10.17 -7.50 -8.64
N GLN A 118 -11.07 -8.46 -8.96
CA GLN A 118 -12.21 -8.18 -9.82
C GLN A 118 -13.41 -7.58 -9.08
N ASN A 119 -13.47 -7.64 -7.76
CA ASN A 119 -14.62 -7.14 -6.98
C ASN A 119 -14.25 -6.08 -5.93
N GLY A 120 -13.04 -5.54 -5.99
CA GLY A 120 -12.59 -4.44 -5.14
C GLY A 120 -12.31 -4.82 -3.68
N LEU A 121 -12.09 -6.09 -3.39
CA LEU A 121 -11.76 -6.60 -2.04
C LEU A 121 -10.28 -6.95 -1.86
N ASP A 122 -9.46 -6.73 -2.88
CA ASP A 122 -8.03 -7.04 -2.93
C ASP A 122 -7.19 -5.78 -3.09
N VAL A 123 -6.02 -5.76 -2.47
CA VAL A 123 -4.99 -4.74 -2.64
C VAL A 123 -3.60 -5.36 -2.60
N ASP A 124 -2.73 -4.93 -3.50
CA ASP A 124 -1.30 -5.23 -3.43
C ASP A 124 -0.57 -4.15 -2.65
N VAL A 125 0.29 -4.56 -1.71
CA VAL A 125 1.09 -3.68 -0.87
C VAL A 125 2.55 -4.11 -0.98
N TYR A 126 3.39 -3.25 -1.56
CA TYR A 126 4.81 -3.54 -1.72
C TYR A 126 5.55 -3.43 -0.40
N TYR A 127 6.53 -4.31 -0.20
CA TYR A 127 7.33 -4.30 1.02
C TYR A 127 8.23 -3.07 1.09
N PRO A 128 8.40 -2.47 2.29
CA PRO A 128 9.38 -1.42 2.53
C PRO A 128 10.80 -1.91 2.22
N ARG A 129 11.64 -1.00 1.74
CA ARG A 129 13.02 -1.30 1.38
C ARG A 129 14.00 -0.92 2.49
N LEU A 130 15.08 -1.70 2.63
CA LEU A 130 16.21 -1.40 3.53
C LEU A 130 16.87 -0.05 3.23
N ASP A 131 16.91 0.35 1.95
CA ASP A 131 17.53 1.61 1.50
C ASP A 131 16.59 2.82 1.59
N ARG A 132 15.40 2.65 2.18
CA ARG A 132 14.34 3.67 2.39
C ARG A 132 13.83 4.33 1.11
N ARG A 133 14.16 3.85 -0.07
CA ARG A 133 13.69 4.42 -1.32
C ARG A 133 12.21 4.12 -1.56
N GLU A 134 11.47 5.12 -2.00
CA GLU A 134 10.04 5.02 -2.33
C GLU A 134 9.82 4.36 -3.70
N ARG A 135 10.08 3.07 -3.75
CA ARG A 135 9.83 2.18 -4.90
C ARG A 135 9.78 0.73 -4.45
N PRO A 136 9.11 -0.16 -5.20
CA PRO A 136 9.08 -1.59 -4.88
C PRO A 136 10.47 -2.22 -4.79
N PRO A 137 10.68 -3.21 -3.91
CA PRO A 137 11.85 -4.07 -3.98
C PRO A 137 11.78 -4.93 -5.26
N ILE A 138 12.93 -5.21 -5.85
CA ILE A 138 13.04 -6.08 -7.03
C ILE A 138 13.35 -7.51 -6.62
N ARG A 139 13.95 -7.70 -5.44
CA ARG A 139 14.34 -9.01 -4.88
C ARG A 139 14.23 -9.01 -3.35
N PRO A 140 14.02 -10.17 -2.73
CA PRO A 140 13.79 -10.31 -1.30
C PRO A 140 14.89 -9.72 -0.40
N ALA A 141 16.15 -9.72 -0.86
CA ALA A 141 17.28 -9.14 -0.12
C ALA A 141 17.17 -7.61 0.09
N GLN A 142 16.28 -6.94 -0.63
CA GLN A 142 16.05 -5.49 -0.49
C GLN A 142 14.95 -5.16 0.53
N ILE A 143 14.23 -6.16 1.03
CA ILE A 143 13.10 -5.98 1.92
C ILE A 143 13.60 -5.64 3.33
N ASP A 144 13.07 -4.58 3.92
CA ASP A 144 13.10 -4.35 5.35
C ASP A 144 12.08 -5.28 6.01
N ARG A 145 12.55 -6.46 6.42
CA ARG A 145 11.66 -7.51 6.97
C ARG A 145 10.94 -7.11 8.26
N PRO A 146 11.57 -6.43 9.22
CA PRO A 146 10.87 -5.90 10.38
C PRO A 146 9.68 -5.02 10.02
N LEU A 147 9.87 -4.04 9.16
CA LEU A 147 8.81 -3.14 8.70
C LEU A 147 7.75 -3.87 7.85
N ALA A 148 8.16 -4.82 7.00
CA ALA A 148 7.24 -5.63 6.22
C ALA A 148 6.38 -6.54 7.13
N GLN A 149 6.96 -7.11 8.20
CA GLN A 149 6.22 -7.90 9.17
C GLN A 149 5.25 -7.04 9.98
N ASP A 150 5.62 -5.82 10.33
CA ASP A 150 4.72 -4.88 10.99
C ASP A 150 3.49 -4.58 10.13
N LEU A 151 3.67 -4.31 8.83
CA LEU A 151 2.55 -4.14 7.90
C LEU A 151 1.64 -5.38 7.84
N VAL A 152 2.21 -6.59 7.76
CA VAL A 152 1.42 -7.83 7.79
C VAL A 152 0.59 -7.91 9.06
N ASN A 153 1.19 -7.62 10.23
CA ASN A 153 0.50 -7.68 11.52
C ASN A 153 -0.65 -6.66 11.60
N ARG A 154 -0.44 -5.43 11.08
CA ARG A 154 -1.48 -4.40 11.05
C ARG A 154 -2.65 -4.77 10.15
N PHE A 155 -2.39 -5.29 8.96
CA PHE A 155 -3.47 -5.77 8.09
C PHE A 155 -4.24 -6.94 8.72
N ILE A 156 -3.58 -7.84 9.47
CA ILE A 156 -4.26 -8.89 10.25
C ILE A 156 -5.15 -8.25 11.33
N ALA A 157 -4.62 -7.31 12.10
CA ALA A 157 -5.37 -6.63 13.16
C ALA A 157 -6.56 -5.83 12.61
N ALA A 158 -6.41 -5.20 11.45
CA ALA A 158 -7.47 -4.49 10.75
C ALA A 158 -8.53 -5.41 10.12
N GLY A 159 -8.38 -6.74 10.20
CA GLY A 159 -9.38 -7.69 9.75
C GLY A 159 -9.19 -8.26 8.34
N ALA A 160 -7.96 -8.23 7.82
CA ALA A 160 -7.65 -8.97 6.58
C ALA A 160 -7.97 -10.46 6.75
N THR A 161 -8.67 -11.03 5.78
CA THR A 161 -9.06 -12.44 5.79
C THR A 161 -8.06 -13.33 5.08
N ARG A 162 -7.25 -12.74 4.19
CA ARG A 162 -6.18 -13.42 3.47
C ARG A 162 -5.04 -12.45 3.17
N ILE A 163 -3.82 -12.91 3.39
CA ILE A 163 -2.60 -12.22 2.99
C ILE A 163 -1.69 -13.24 2.31
N PHE A 164 -1.40 -13.03 1.02
CA PHE A 164 -0.40 -13.84 0.33
C PHE A 164 0.96 -13.14 0.40
N VAL A 165 1.99 -13.90 0.77
CA VAL A 165 3.39 -13.45 0.86
C VAL A 165 4.30 -14.36 0.05
N GLY A 166 5.41 -13.85 -0.43
CA GLY A 166 6.35 -14.65 -1.21
C GLY A 166 7.13 -15.66 -0.39
N PRO A 167 7.59 -16.78 -1.00
CA PRO A 167 8.30 -17.85 -0.32
C PRO A 167 9.66 -17.39 0.28
N ASN A 168 10.28 -16.36 -0.29
CA ASN A 168 11.59 -15.87 0.12
C ASN A 168 11.54 -14.67 1.07
N THR A 169 10.34 -14.23 1.48
CA THR A 169 10.16 -13.08 2.37
C THR A 169 10.39 -13.43 3.84
N HIS A 170 10.11 -14.66 4.23
CA HIS A 170 10.10 -15.15 5.62
C HIS A 170 9.07 -14.46 6.54
N LEU A 171 8.05 -13.80 5.97
CA LEU A 171 6.97 -13.18 6.71
C LEU A 171 6.02 -14.23 7.26
N LYS A 172 5.42 -13.94 8.42
CA LYS A 172 4.65 -14.93 9.20
C LYS A 172 3.31 -14.36 9.66
N GLY A 173 2.40 -15.26 10.01
CA GLY A 173 1.11 -14.96 10.63
C GLY A 173 0.28 -16.24 10.80
N PRO A 174 -0.96 -16.12 11.29
CA PRO A 174 -1.88 -17.27 11.40
C PRO A 174 -2.06 -17.95 10.03
N ARG A 175 -1.82 -19.25 9.94
CA ARG A 175 -1.85 -20.00 8.65
C ARG A 175 -3.15 -19.86 7.86
N ARG A 176 -4.27 -19.62 8.54
CA ARG A 176 -5.58 -19.37 7.90
C ARG A 176 -5.65 -18.01 7.20
N ILE A 177 -4.78 -17.05 7.58
CA ILE A 177 -4.76 -15.70 7.03
C ILE A 177 -3.52 -15.52 6.13
N VAL A 178 -2.32 -15.78 6.66
CA VAL A 178 -1.06 -15.59 5.93
C VAL A 178 -0.67 -16.89 5.24
N GLN A 179 -0.58 -16.84 3.92
CA GLN A 179 -0.24 -17.98 3.07
C GLN A 179 0.88 -17.63 2.11
N VAL A 180 1.78 -18.60 1.90
CA VAL A 180 2.86 -18.45 0.94
C VAL A 180 2.34 -18.69 -0.47
N LEU A 181 2.63 -17.73 -1.36
CA LEU A 181 2.29 -17.83 -2.78
C LEU A 181 3.46 -17.33 -3.63
N VAL A 182 3.80 -18.07 -4.69
CA VAL A 182 4.84 -17.65 -5.65
C VAL A 182 4.48 -16.31 -6.31
N LEU A 183 5.48 -15.60 -6.81
CA LEU A 183 5.35 -14.27 -7.42
C LEU A 183 4.99 -13.12 -6.44
N HIS A 184 5.02 -13.38 -5.12
CA HIS A 184 4.76 -12.39 -4.07
C HIS A 184 6.04 -12.01 -3.28
N ASP A 185 7.22 -12.18 -3.88
CA ASP A 185 8.49 -11.87 -3.20
C ASP A 185 8.79 -10.36 -3.07
N ASN A 186 8.03 -9.50 -3.73
CA ASN A 186 8.21 -8.05 -3.66
C ASN A 186 7.01 -7.29 -3.06
N HIS A 187 5.88 -7.94 -2.88
CA HIS A 187 4.66 -7.38 -2.31
C HIS A 187 3.87 -8.45 -1.55
N MET A 188 2.98 -8.03 -0.68
CA MET A 188 1.90 -8.86 -0.17
C MET A 188 0.61 -8.53 -0.90
N HIS A 189 -0.21 -9.55 -1.15
CA HIS A 189 -1.57 -9.39 -1.64
C HIS A 189 -2.54 -9.55 -0.46
N VAL A 190 -3.28 -8.51 -0.15
CA VAL A 190 -4.20 -8.45 1.00
C VAL A 190 -5.64 -8.52 0.51
N ARG A 191 -6.46 -9.34 1.18
CA ARG A 191 -7.89 -9.48 0.92
C ARG A 191 -8.71 -9.28 2.17
N ILE A 192 -9.82 -8.57 2.04
CA ILE A 192 -10.85 -8.47 3.09
C ILE A 192 -12.05 -9.37 2.80
N ALA A 193 -12.88 -9.61 3.84
CA ALA A 193 -14.13 -10.34 3.66
C ALA A 193 -15.09 -9.59 2.72
N GLY A 194 -15.83 -10.33 1.91
CA GLY A 194 -17.04 -9.85 1.26
C GLY A 194 -18.12 -9.45 2.29
N PRO A 195 -19.18 -8.79 1.85
CA PRO A 195 -20.35 -8.50 2.68
C PRO A 195 -21.06 -9.78 3.09
#